data_7a16b7685dd41deddcdf0d5a9ccb6361
#
_entry.id   7a16b7685dd41deddcdf0d5a9ccb6361
#
_cell.length_a   1.000
_cell.length_b   1.000
_cell.length_c   1.000
_cell.angle_alpha   90.00
_cell.angle_beta   90.00
_cell.angle_gamma   90.00
#
_symmetry.space_group_name_H-M   'P 1'
#
loop_
_entity.id
_entity.type
_entity.pdbx_description
1 polymer ?
#
loop_
_entity_poly.entity_id
_entity_poly.type
_entity_poly.pdbx_seq_one_letter_code
_entity_poly.pdbx_strand_id
1 'polypeptide(L)'
;MIKRIAFTLAFLAAPIAAQEQSDAGQSYDSQLVVIETTMGDITVSIETERAPITAGNFLRYVDEDRFDGTKFYRAMHLDYGEPPNGLLQGGTQMEPERVLDPIAHEPTSSTGLSHTDGALSMARYDPGTATGDFSIMIKDQKGLDAAPGSQDPSLQAGFAVFGYVVDGMDVVHAIHAMPPDPDKGEGWMKGQLLAEPVEIIDMRRVEAASAPEG
;
A
#
# COMPACT_ATOMS: atom_id res chain seq x y z
N MET A 1 15.21 -28.89 72.14
CA MET A 1 14.97 -29.59 70.84
C MET A 1 13.96 -28.80 70.09
N ILE A 2 14.41 -28.00 69.10
CA ILE A 2 13.50 -27.17 68.21
C ILE A 2 13.68 -27.72 66.83
N LYS A 3 12.60 -28.35 66.29
CA LYS A 3 12.52 -28.86 64.93
C LYS A 3 12.23 -27.68 63.97
N ARG A 4 13.15 -27.36 63.09
CA ARG A 4 12.92 -26.44 61.95
C ARG A 4 12.22 -27.20 60.85
N ILE A 5 11.01 -26.76 60.47
CA ILE A 5 10.26 -27.22 59.28
C ILE A 5 10.66 -26.29 58.17
N ALA A 6 11.32 -26.81 57.13
CA ALA A 6 11.62 -26.10 55.90
C ALA A 6 10.39 -26.23 54.94
N PHE A 7 9.80 -25.08 54.59
CA PHE A 7 8.74 -25.01 53.57
C PHE A 7 9.41 -24.74 52.23
N THR A 8 9.40 -25.73 51.38
CA THR A 8 9.89 -25.58 49.97
C THR A 8 8.75 -25.11 49.12
N LEU A 9 8.80 -23.85 48.64
CA LEU A 9 7.85 -23.30 47.72
C LEU A 9 8.28 -23.71 46.31
N ALA A 10 7.55 -24.62 45.69
CA ALA A 10 7.74 -24.96 44.27
C ALA A 10 7.01 -23.94 43.39
N PHE A 11 7.76 -23.12 42.68
CA PHE A 11 7.21 -22.27 41.60
C PHE A 11 6.98 -23.14 40.37
N LEU A 12 5.72 -23.39 40.04
CA LEU A 12 5.33 -23.91 38.72
C LEU A 12 5.35 -22.72 37.76
N ALA A 13 6.36 -22.63 36.94
CA ALA A 13 6.36 -21.79 35.76
C ALA A 13 5.56 -22.49 34.65
N ALA A 14 4.35 -22.00 34.40
CA ALA A 14 3.59 -22.38 33.21
C ALA A 14 4.22 -21.71 31.96
N PRO A 15 4.47 -22.43 30.88
CA PRO A 15 4.91 -21.80 29.64
C PRO A 15 3.73 -20.99 29.08
N ILE A 16 3.90 -19.67 28.94
CA ILE A 16 3.04 -18.84 28.11
C ILE A 16 3.39 -19.19 26.66
N ALA A 17 2.62 -20.10 26.07
CA ALA A 17 2.62 -20.27 24.63
C ALA A 17 1.98 -19.00 24.04
N ALA A 18 2.81 -18.12 23.47
CA ALA A 18 2.34 -17.09 22.57
C ALA A 18 1.65 -17.81 21.38
N GLN A 19 0.33 -17.77 21.35
CA GLN A 19 -0.43 -18.15 20.16
C GLN A 19 -0.15 -17.08 19.11
N GLU A 20 0.76 -17.37 18.19
CA GLU A 20 0.72 -16.75 16.87
C GLU A 20 -0.58 -17.24 16.21
N GLN A 21 -1.63 -16.45 16.34
CA GLN A 21 -2.82 -16.61 15.53
C GLN A 21 -2.42 -16.24 14.11
N SER A 22 -2.05 -17.24 13.32
CA SER A 22 -1.96 -17.11 11.87
C SER A 22 -3.38 -16.81 11.37
N ASP A 23 -3.54 -15.68 10.68
CA ASP A 23 -4.77 -15.21 10.02
C ASP A 23 -5.12 -16.08 8.78
N ALA A 24 -4.68 -17.33 8.77
CA ALA A 24 -4.83 -18.30 7.69
C ALA A 24 -6.24 -18.90 7.70
N GLY A 25 -7.25 -18.07 7.37
CA GLY A 25 -8.64 -18.56 7.25
C GLY A 25 -9.71 -17.50 7.10
N GLN A 26 -9.40 -16.23 7.27
CA GLN A 26 -10.37 -15.16 7.07
C GLN A 26 -10.22 -14.61 5.65
N SER A 27 -11.25 -14.84 4.80
CA SER A 27 -11.36 -14.22 3.49
C SER A 27 -12.07 -12.88 3.65
N TYR A 28 -11.47 -11.82 3.18
CA TYR A 28 -12.06 -10.49 3.15
C TYR A 28 -12.54 -10.15 1.75
N ASP A 29 -13.59 -9.34 1.65
CA ASP A 29 -14.09 -8.87 0.36
C ASP A 29 -13.07 -7.93 -0.29
N SER A 30 -12.78 -8.19 -1.56
CA SER A 30 -11.88 -7.40 -2.38
C SER A 30 -12.39 -7.29 -3.82
N GLN A 31 -11.93 -6.26 -4.54
CA GLN A 31 -12.24 -6.03 -5.95
C GLN A 31 -10.96 -6.10 -6.77
N LEU A 32 -10.92 -6.96 -7.79
CA LEU A 32 -9.82 -6.95 -8.75
C LEU A 32 -9.95 -5.78 -9.73
N VAL A 33 -8.84 -5.11 -10.00
CA VAL A 33 -8.70 -4.04 -10.99
C VAL A 33 -7.49 -4.35 -11.86
N VAL A 34 -7.63 -4.19 -13.18
CA VAL A 34 -6.51 -4.19 -14.12
C VAL A 34 -6.10 -2.76 -14.39
N ILE A 35 -4.80 -2.49 -14.26
CA ILE A 35 -4.13 -1.26 -14.67
C ILE A 35 -3.42 -1.58 -15.98
N GLU A 36 -3.97 -1.15 -17.11
CA GLU A 36 -3.36 -1.32 -18.42
C GLU A 36 -2.35 -0.19 -18.65
N THR A 37 -1.09 -0.54 -18.92
CA THR A 37 -0.02 0.42 -19.17
C THR A 37 0.64 0.20 -20.53
N THR A 38 1.39 1.19 -21.01
CA THR A 38 2.20 1.04 -22.22
C THR A 38 3.33 0.02 -22.08
N MET A 39 3.56 -0.52 -20.89
CA MET A 39 4.59 -1.55 -20.61
C MET A 39 4.00 -2.91 -20.23
N GLY A 40 2.67 -3.04 -20.16
CA GLY A 40 1.96 -4.26 -19.80
C GLY A 40 0.92 -4.02 -18.70
N ASP A 41 0.21 -5.08 -18.36
CA ASP A 41 -0.88 -5.06 -17.40
C ASP A 41 -0.38 -5.35 -15.98
N ILE A 42 -0.99 -4.66 -15.01
CA ILE A 42 -0.80 -4.92 -13.59
C ILE A 42 -2.18 -5.20 -12.99
N THR A 43 -2.37 -6.37 -12.40
CA THR A 43 -3.61 -6.72 -11.71
C THR A 43 -3.45 -6.50 -10.21
N VAL A 44 -4.39 -5.76 -9.62
CA VAL A 44 -4.40 -5.43 -8.20
C VAL A 44 -5.68 -5.91 -7.53
N SER A 45 -5.56 -6.37 -6.28
CA SER A 45 -6.70 -6.67 -5.40
C SER A 45 -6.92 -5.50 -4.45
N ILE A 46 -8.07 -4.87 -4.51
CA ILE A 46 -8.45 -3.70 -3.74
C ILE A 46 -9.29 -4.14 -2.53
N GLU A 47 -8.85 -3.84 -1.33
CA GLU A 47 -9.33 -4.31 -0.03
C GLU A 47 -10.60 -3.55 0.41
N THR A 48 -11.72 -3.87 -0.19
CA THR A 48 -13.00 -3.14 0.01
C THR A 48 -13.60 -3.30 1.39
N GLU A 49 -13.34 -4.43 2.07
CA GLU A 49 -13.81 -4.66 3.44
C GLU A 49 -12.87 -4.04 4.49
N ARG A 50 -11.54 -4.19 4.32
CA ARG A 50 -10.56 -3.75 5.31
C ARG A 50 -10.25 -2.26 5.24
N ALA A 51 -10.26 -1.66 4.04
CA ALA A 51 -9.97 -0.25 3.81
C ALA A 51 -11.09 0.44 3.00
N PRO A 52 -12.35 0.44 3.49
CA PRO A 52 -13.51 0.83 2.69
C PRO A 52 -13.48 2.29 2.20
N ILE A 53 -12.91 3.22 2.96
CA ILE A 53 -12.83 4.63 2.56
C ILE A 53 -11.79 4.79 1.44
N THR A 54 -10.62 4.24 1.62
CA THR A 54 -9.50 4.38 0.67
C THR A 54 -9.74 3.56 -0.59
N ALA A 55 -10.18 2.30 -0.43
CA ALA A 55 -10.59 1.44 -1.54
C ALA A 55 -11.74 2.03 -2.34
N GLY A 56 -12.78 2.52 -1.66
CA GLY A 56 -13.92 3.17 -2.30
C GLY A 56 -13.53 4.41 -3.09
N ASN A 57 -12.61 5.22 -2.56
CA ASN A 57 -12.07 6.37 -3.30
C ASN A 57 -11.33 5.93 -4.57
N PHE A 58 -10.38 4.98 -4.46
CA PHE A 58 -9.64 4.48 -5.62
C PHE A 58 -10.56 3.91 -6.69
N LEU A 59 -11.54 3.09 -6.29
CA LEU A 59 -12.52 2.49 -7.20
C LEU A 59 -13.41 3.54 -7.87
N ARG A 60 -13.71 4.65 -7.18
CA ARG A 60 -14.43 5.77 -7.79
C ARG A 60 -13.62 6.45 -8.89
N TYR A 61 -12.31 6.62 -8.72
CA TYR A 61 -11.43 7.11 -9.79
C TYR A 61 -11.41 6.16 -10.98
N VAL A 62 -11.41 4.83 -10.74
CA VAL A 62 -11.51 3.81 -11.78
C VAL A 62 -12.85 3.92 -12.51
N ASP A 63 -13.97 3.92 -11.80
CA ASP A 63 -15.33 3.94 -12.37
C ASP A 63 -15.66 5.23 -13.14
N GLU A 64 -14.98 6.34 -12.83
CA GLU A 64 -15.15 7.64 -13.49
C GLU A 64 -14.05 7.91 -14.54
N ASP A 65 -13.26 6.89 -14.95
CA ASP A 65 -12.18 6.94 -15.95
C ASP A 65 -11.14 8.03 -15.66
N ARG A 66 -10.94 8.40 -14.36
CA ARG A 66 -10.09 9.52 -13.97
C ARG A 66 -8.60 9.19 -14.02
N PHE A 67 -8.26 7.91 -14.06
CA PHE A 67 -6.88 7.44 -14.22
C PHE A 67 -6.45 7.29 -15.68
N ASP A 68 -7.39 7.26 -16.62
CA ASP A 68 -7.10 7.04 -18.04
C ASP A 68 -6.20 8.14 -18.61
N GLY A 69 -5.11 7.75 -19.26
CA GLY A 69 -4.08 8.66 -19.76
C GLY A 69 -3.23 9.34 -18.68
N THR A 70 -3.39 8.98 -17.39
CA THR A 70 -2.46 9.39 -16.34
C THR A 70 -1.16 8.61 -16.43
N LYS A 71 -0.26 8.73 -15.45
CA LYS A 71 1.08 8.16 -15.59
C LYS A 71 1.59 7.61 -14.27
N PHE A 72 2.42 6.55 -14.36
CA PHE A 72 3.46 6.33 -13.38
C PHE A 72 4.58 7.33 -13.66
N TYR A 73 4.80 8.25 -12.74
CA TYR A 73 5.66 9.42 -12.98
C TYR A 73 6.87 9.48 -12.06
N ARG A 74 6.91 8.69 -10.96
CA ARG A 74 7.98 8.72 -9.97
C ARG A 74 8.40 7.32 -9.58
N ALA A 75 9.70 7.08 -9.63
CA ALA A 75 10.35 5.91 -9.06
C ALA A 75 11.30 6.37 -7.95
N MET A 76 10.96 6.08 -6.71
CA MET A 76 11.84 6.34 -5.56
C MET A 76 12.67 5.10 -5.31
N HIS A 77 13.97 5.25 -5.36
CA HIS A 77 14.94 4.22 -4.98
C HIS A 77 15.50 4.53 -3.60
N LEU A 78 15.59 3.51 -2.74
CA LEU A 78 16.20 3.66 -1.42
C LEU A 78 17.66 3.22 -1.46
N ASP A 79 18.53 4.00 -0.80
CA ASP A 79 19.97 3.74 -0.73
C ASP A 79 20.34 2.64 0.29
N TYR A 80 19.35 2.02 0.92
CA TYR A 80 19.51 0.95 1.90
C TYR A 80 18.64 -0.26 1.56
N GLY A 81 19.01 -1.42 2.12
CA GLY A 81 18.35 -2.69 1.79
C GLY A 81 18.87 -3.31 0.49
N GLU A 82 18.26 -4.41 0.06
CA GLU A 82 18.62 -5.08 -1.18
C GLU A 82 17.82 -4.51 -2.36
N PRO A 83 18.48 -4.03 -3.45
CA PRO A 83 17.78 -3.57 -4.66
C PRO A 83 17.07 -4.72 -5.39
N PRO A 84 15.93 -4.45 -6.10
CA PRO A 84 15.22 -3.17 -6.12
C PRO A 84 14.49 -2.91 -4.80
N ASN A 85 14.44 -1.64 -4.36
CA ASN A 85 13.80 -1.25 -3.11
C ASN A 85 13.29 0.19 -3.21
N GLY A 86 12.07 0.46 -2.71
CA GLY A 86 11.48 1.78 -2.76
C GLY A 86 10.00 1.77 -3.10
N LEU A 87 9.57 2.63 -4.01
CA LEU A 87 8.19 2.68 -4.50
C LEU A 87 8.09 3.23 -5.92
N LEU A 88 7.05 2.81 -6.62
CA LEU A 88 6.58 3.37 -7.89
C LEU A 88 5.30 4.16 -7.63
N GLN A 89 5.25 5.43 -8.03
CA GLN A 89 4.09 6.30 -7.79
C GLN A 89 3.45 6.75 -9.12
N GLY A 90 2.12 6.69 -9.14
CA GLY A 90 1.29 7.13 -10.26
C GLY A 90 0.01 7.83 -9.79
N GLY A 91 -0.80 8.25 -10.75
CA GLY A 91 -2.09 8.87 -10.50
C GLY A 91 -2.26 10.24 -11.15
N THR A 92 -3.14 11.05 -10.57
CA THR A 92 -3.64 12.28 -11.17
C THR A 92 -2.69 13.47 -11.12
N GLN A 93 -1.61 13.40 -10.33
CA GLN A 93 -0.66 14.49 -10.12
C GLN A 93 -1.34 15.82 -9.71
N MET A 94 -2.43 15.73 -8.94
CA MET A 94 -3.24 16.89 -8.52
C MET A 94 -3.84 17.69 -9.71
N GLU A 95 -4.03 17.07 -10.87
CA GLU A 95 -4.65 17.71 -12.03
C GLU A 95 -6.11 18.10 -11.70
N PRO A 96 -6.47 19.41 -11.74
CA PRO A 96 -7.76 19.88 -11.21
C PRO A 96 -9.00 19.25 -11.82
N GLU A 97 -8.95 18.85 -13.10
CA GLU A 97 -10.06 18.23 -13.80
C GLU A 97 -10.27 16.76 -13.42
N ARG A 98 -9.25 16.12 -12.83
CA ARG A 98 -9.25 14.70 -12.47
C ARG A 98 -9.46 14.47 -10.97
N VAL A 99 -8.99 15.42 -10.14
CA VAL A 99 -8.97 15.26 -8.69
C VAL A 99 -10.37 15.35 -8.09
N LEU A 100 -10.71 14.38 -7.23
CA LEU A 100 -11.90 14.41 -6.37
C LEU A 100 -11.57 15.04 -5.02
N ASP A 101 -12.60 15.31 -4.21
CA ASP A 101 -12.41 15.80 -2.85
C ASP A 101 -11.55 14.85 -2.01
N PRO A 102 -10.70 15.39 -1.12
CA PRO A 102 -9.88 14.58 -0.24
C PRO A 102 -10.70 13.67 0.68
N ILE A 103 -10.14 12.52 1.04
CA ILE A 103 -10.77 11.53 1.88
C ILE A 103 -10.20 11.48 3.30
N ALA A 104 -10.99 10.97 4.24
CA ALA A 104 -10.53 10.65 5.57
C ALA A 104 -9.39 9.63 5.53
N HIS A 105 -8.43 9.74 6.45
CA HIS A 105 -7.30 8.84 6.56
C HIS A 105 -7.69 7.52 7.22
N GLU A 106 -7.32 6.40 6.60
CA GLU A 106 -7.46 5.05 7.15
C GLU A 106 -6.07 4.47 7.46
N PRO A 107 -5.54 4.64 8.68
CA PRO A 107 -4.21 4.15 9.02
C PRO A 107 -4.16 2.62 9.08
N THR A 108 -2.99 2.04 8.78
CA THR A 108 -2.76 0.60 8.85
C THR A 108 -3.07 0.00 10.23
N SER A 109 -2.96 0.78 11.30
CA SER A 109 -3.33 0.37 12.65
C SER A 109 -4.82 0.09 12.85
N SER A 110 -5.69 0.61 11.99
CA SER A 110 -7.14 0.31 12.01
C SER A 110 -7.54 -0.72 10.97
N THR A 111 -6.86 -0.79 9.83
CA THR A 111 -7.20 -1.73 8.74
C THR A 111 -6.55 -3.10 8.92
N GLY A 112 -5.45 -3.19 9.68
CA GLY A 112 -4.61 -4.38 9.78
C GLY A 112 -3.80 -4.69 8.52
N LEU A 113 -3.85 -3.82 7.50
CA LEU A 113 -3.02 -3.92 6.31
C LEU A 113 -1.61 -3.39 6.60
N SER A 114 -0.61 -3.77 5.78
CA SER A 114 0.78 -3.35 5.97
C SER A 114 1.47 -3.10 4.63
N HIS A 115 2.46 -2.21 4.63
CA HIS A 115 3.29 -1.89 3.46
C HIS A 115 4.30 -3.00 3.16
N THR A 116 3.78 -4.19 2.80
CA THR A 116 4.59 -5.28 2.28
C THR A 116 4.87 -5.11 0.79
N ASP A 117 5.72 -5.97 0.21
CA ASP A 117 6.02 -5.96 -1.22
C ASP A 117 4.72 -6.03 -2.05
N GLY A 118 4.59 -5.18 -3.06
CA GLY A 118 3.40 -5.06 -3.90
C GLY A 118 2.22 -4.32 -3.25
N ALA A 119 2.32 -3.81 -2.03
CA ALA A 119 1.24 -3.05 -1.40
C ALA A 119 0.94 -1.75 -2.15
N LEU A 120 -0.36 -1.46 -2.35
CA LEU A 120 -0.84 -0.17 -2.82
C LEU A 120 -1.08 0.76 -1.64
N SER A 121 -0.48 1.93 -1.68
CA SER A 121 -0.55 2.94 -0.62
C SER A 121 -1.00 4.28 -1.16
N MET A 122 -1.91 4.96 -0.46
CA MET A 122 -2.43 6.25 -0.89
C MET A 122 -1.42 7.36 -0.57
N ALA A 123 -1.05 8.13 -1.59
CA ALA A 123 -0.18 9.29 -1.42
C ALA A 123 -0.95 10.46 -0.79
N ARG A 124 -0.30 11.22 0.09
CA ARG A 124 -0.88 12.37 0.79
C ARG A 124 0.18 13.34 1.29
N TYR A 125 -0.21 14.54 1.61
CA TYR A 125 0.56 15.45 2.45
C TYR A 125 0.24 15.18 3.93
N ASP A 126 -0.73 15.88 4.53
CA ASP A 126 -1.21 15.61 5.88
C ASP A 126 -2.29 14.53 5.90
N PRO A 127 -2.56 13.84 7.03
CA PRO A 127 -3.70 12.94 7.17
C PRO A 127 -5.01 13.63 6.78
N GLY A 128 -5.81 12.99 5.91
CA GLY A 128 -7.05 13.55 5.38
C GLY A 128 -6.90 14.42 4.13
N THR A 129 -5.72 14.43 3.49
CA THR A 129 -5.50 15.17 2.22
C THR A 129 -5.32 14.25 1.01
N ALA A 130 -5.49 12.94 1.17
CA ALA A 130 -5.34 11.98 0.08
C ALA A 130 -6.43 12.16 -0.99
N THR A 131 -6.05 12.07 -2.26
CA THR A 131 -6.93 12.21 -3.43
C THR A 131 -6.77 11.05 -4.41
N GLY A 132 -6.13 11.23 -5.56
CA GLY A 132 -6.01 10.26 -6.64
C GLY A 132 -4.58 9.76 -6.92
N ASP A 133 -3.60 10.16 -6.13
CA ASP A 133 -2.23 9.67 -6.30
C ASP A 133 -1.96 8.47 -5.38
N PHE A 134 -1.32 7.43 -5.92
CA PHE A 134 -1.02 6.20 -5.18
C PHE A 134 0.40 5.70 -5.48
N SER A 135 0.90 4.82 -4.62
CA SER A 135 2.21 4.20 -4.77
C SER A 135 2.10 2.69 -4.66
N ILE A 136 2.92 1.95 -5.41
CA ILE A 136 3.13 0.51 -5.29
C ILE A 136 4.47 0.30 -4.60
N MET A 137 4.48 -0.48 -3.53
CA MET A 137 5.69 -0.76 -2.75
C MET A 137 6.58 -1.75 -3.49
N ILE A 138 7.88 -1.46 -3.50
CA ILE A 138 8.94 -2.37 -3.95
C ILE A 138 9.67 -2.85 -2.71
N LYS A 139 9.51 -4.12 -2.37
CA LYS A 139 9.87 -4.73 -1.08
C LYS A 139 9.06 -4.16 0.09
N ASP A 140 9.23 -4.77 1.24
CA ASP A 140 8.57 -4.36 2.47
C ASP A 140 9.02 -2.95 2.90
N GLN A 141 8.04 -2.05 3.05
CA GLN A 141 8.21 -0.66 3.51
C GLN A 141 7.46 -0.44 4.83
N LYS A 142 7.57 -1.37 5.77
CA LYS A 142 6.83 -1.33 7.06
C LYS A 142 7.08 -0.08 7.89
N GLY A 143 8.13 0.69 7.59
CA GLY A 143 8.35 2.01 8.18
C GLY A 143 7.29 3.06 7.80
N LEU A 144 6.46 2.78 6.79
CA LEU A 144 5.32 3.61 6.39
C LEU A 144 4.02 3.23 7.11
N ASP A 145 3.99 2.10 7.83
CA ASP A 145 2.85 1.71 8.64
C ASP A 145 2.63 2.69 9.80
N ALA A 146 1.38 2.83 10.21
CA ALA A 146 1.03 3.65 11.36
C ALA A 146 1.69 3.11 12.64
N ALA A 147 2.30 4.00 13.41
CA ALA A 147 2.92 3.72 14.70
C ALA A 147 2.29 4.59 15.81
N PRO A 148 1.10 4.22 16.34
CA PRO A 148 0.35 5.06 17.29
C PRO A 148 1.11 5.45 18.56
N GLY A 149 2.17 4.70 18.92
CA GLY A 149 3.05 5.02 20.05
C GLY A 149 4.22 5.94 19.73
N SER A 150 4.39 6.36 18.46
CA SER A 150 5.45 7.25 18.03
C SER A 150 5.27 8.66 18.60
N GLN A 151 6.39 9.35 18.87
CA GLN A 151 6.39 10.78 19.21
C GLN A 151 6.34 11.67 17.94
N ASP A 152 6.61 11.09 16.77
CA ASP A 152 6.51 11.76 15.49
C ASP A 152 5.08 11.63 14.95
N PRO A 153 4.34 12.73 14.74
CA PRO A 153 2.97 12.70 14.23
C PRO A 153 2.84 12.05 12.86
N SER A 154 3.86 12.16 11.99
CA SER A 154 3.87 11.54 10.66
C SER A 154 3.91 10.03 10.76
N LEU A 155 4.79 9.50 11.61
CA LEU A 155 4.92 8.06 11.88
C LEU A 155 3.70 7.54 12.67
N GLN A 156 3.14 8.37 13.56
CA GLN A 156 1.94 8.01 14.30
C GLN A 156 0.77 7.72 13.37
N ALA A 157 0.57 8.54 12.34
CA ALA A 157 -0.49 8.37 11.35
C ALA A 157 -0.15 7.31 10.29
N GLY A 158 1.10 7.21 9.86
CA GLY A 158 1.52 6.38 8.74
C GLY A 158 0.81 6.73 7.44
N PHE A 159 0.82 5.79 6.48
CA PHE A 159 0.06 5.89 5.23
C PHE A 159 -1.04 4.83 5.17
N ALA A 160 -2.01 4.99 4.25
CA ALA A 160 -3.14 4.08 4.10
C ALA A 160 -2.82 3.04 3.02
N VAL A 161 -2.69 1.77 3.41
CA VAL A 161 -2.67 0.64 2.48
C VAL A 161 -4.12 0.28 2.15
N PHE A 162 -4.40 0.01 0.85
CA PHE A 162 -5.75 -0.28 0.39
C PHE A 162 -5.83 -1.41 -0.64
N GLY A 163 -4.72 -2.09 -0.94
CA GLY A 163 -4.68 -3.20 -1.88
C GLY A 163 -3.29 -3.75 -2.08
N TYR A 164 -3.19 -4.75 -2.95
CA TYR A 164 -1.94 -5.44 -3.29
C TYR A 164 -1.91 -5.83 -4.76
N VAL A 165 -0.74 -5.79 -5.37
CA VAL A 165 -0.51 -6.37 -6.69
C VAL A 165 -0.62 -7.90 -6.56
N VAL A 166 -1.44 -8.51 -7.42
CA VAL A 166 -1.63 -9.96 -7.46
C VAL A 166 -1.07 -10.59 -8.74
N ASP A 167 -0.85 -9.78 -9.79
CA ASP A 167 -0.18 -10.18 -11.02
C ASP A 167 0.49 -8.95 -11.67
N GLY A 168 1.57 -9.15 -12.44
CA GLY A 168 2.26 -8.06 -13.13
C GLY A 168 3.31 -7.33 -12.29
N MET A 169 3.83 -7.92 -11.19
CA MET A 169 4.95 -7.33 -10.43
C MET A 169 6.22 -7.15 -11.26
N ASP A 170 6.43 -7.97 -12.29
CA ASP A 170 7.53 -7.81 -13.24
C ASP A 170 7.39 -6.51 -14.06
N VAL A 171 6.17 -6.11 -14.45
CA VAL A 171 5.87 -4.82 -15.09
C VAL A 171 6.17 -3.68 -14.11
N VAL A 172 5.73 -3.79 -12.85
CA VAL A 172 6.02 -2.80 -11.80
C VAL A 172 7.52 -2.62 -11.63
N HIS A 173 8.28 -3.71 -11.54
CA HIS A 173 9.74 -3.67 -11.43
C HIS A 173 10.40 -3.08 -12.68
N ALA A 174 9.90 -3.38 -13.88
CA ALA A 174 10.42 -2.83 -15.13
C ALA A 174 10.25 -1.30 -15.18
N ILE A 175 9.07 -0.79 -14.77
CA ILE A 175 8.81 0.65 -14.71
C ILE A 175 9.68 1.30 -13.62
N HIS A 176 9.77 0.70 -12.43
CA HIS A 176 10.57 1.22 -11.33
C HIS A 176 12.07 1.30 -11.68
N ALA A 177 12.58 0.38 -12.51
CA ALA A 177 13.97 0.37 -12.95
C ALA A 177 14.29 1.42 -14.03
N MET A 178 13.29 2.13 -14.57
CA MET A 178 13.53 3.19 -15.54
C MET A 178 14.29 4.36 -14.91
N PRO A 179 15.16 5.03 -15.68
CA PRO A 179 16.00 6.09 -15.14
C PRO A 179 15.16 7.31 -14.72
N PRO A 180 15.32 7.79 -13.48
CA PRO A 180 14.78 9.09 -13.09
C PRO A 180 15.63 10.22 -13.69
N ASP A 181 15.00 11.37 -13.90
CA ASP A 181 15.67 12.59 -14.35
C ASP A 181 16.25 13.34 -13.12
N PRO A 182 17.56 13.51 -13.01
CA PRO A 182 18.18 14.15 -11.84
C PRO A 182 17.80 15.63 -11.70
N ASP A 183 17.32 16.25 -12.78
CA ASP A 183 16.97 17.67 -12.79
C ASP A 183 15.48 17.94 -12.54
N LYS A 184 14.64 16.90 -12.65
CA LYS A 184 13.19 17.00 -12.37
C LYS A 184 12.86 16.83 -10.89
N GLY A 185 11.68 17.36 -10.52
CA GLY A 185 11.15 17.34 -9.15
C GLY A 185 11.71 18.46 -8.28
N GLU A 186 11.00 18.73 -7.19
CA GLU A 186 11.36 19.76 -6.20
C GLU A 186 11.38 19.14 -4.80
N GLY A 187 12.15 19.77 -3.90
CA GLY A 187 12.27 19.34 -2.52
C GLY A 187 12.69 17.87 -2.41
N TRP A 188 11.95 17.10 -1.64
CA TRP A 188 12.22 15.68 -1.39
C TRP A 188 11.97 14.76 -2.61
N MET A 189 11.27 15.23 -3.65
CA MET A 189 11.07 14.49 -4.91
C MET A 189 12.16 14.77 -5.96
N LYS A 190 13.13 15.66 -5.69
CA LYS A 190 14.20 15.99 -6.63
C LYS A 190 14.99 14.74 -7.04
N GLY A 191 15.08 14.52 -8.35
CA GLY A 191 15.78 13.37 -8.92
C GLY A 191 15.07 12.03 -8.78
N GLN A 192 13.76 12.04 -8.49
CA GLN A 192 12.95 10.82 -8.37
C GLN A 192 11.86 10.73 -9.45
N LEU A 193 11.65 11.79 -10.23
CA LEU A 193 10.69 11.76 -11.33
C LEU A 193 11.30 11.04 -12.53
N LEU A 194 10.55 10.13 -13.13
CA LEU A 194 11.00 9.39 -14.32
C LEU A 194 11.33 10.36 -15.46
N ALA A 195 12.42 10.11 -16.16
CA ALA A 195 12.78 10.86 -17.36
C ALA A 195 11.70 10.72 -18.43
N GLU A 196 11.16 9.52 -18.57
CA GLU A 196 10.05 9.16 -19.44
C GLU A 196 8.97 8.46 -18.60
N PRO A 197 7.92 9.19 -18.13
CA PRO A 197 6.81 8.60 -17.39
C PRO A 197 6.02 7.59 -18.23
N VAL A 198 5.59 6.50 -17.61
CA VAL A 198 4.83 5.42 -18.26
C VAL A 198 3.34 5.73 -18.20
N GLU A 199 2.68 5.72 -19.33
CA GLU A 199 1.25 6.00 -19.41
C GLU A 199 0.42 4.83 -18.88
N ILE A 200 -0.57 5.17 -18.06
CA ILE A 200 -1.70 4.32 -17.68
C ILE A 200 -2.76 4.55 -18.74
N ILE A 201 -2.98 3.54 -19.59
CA ILE A 201 -3.91 3.63 -20.72
C ILE A 201 -5.34 3.62 -20.20
N ASP A 202 -5.64 2.67 -19.33
CA ASP A 202 -6.97 2.39 -18.78
C ASP A 202 -6.85 1.73 -17.39
N MET A 203 -7.84 1.95 -16.54
CA MET A 203 -8.03 1.15 -15.32
C MET A 203 -9.47 0.67 -15.27
N ARG A 204 -9.66 -0.64 -15.12
CA ARG A 204 -11.01 -1.23 -15.09
C ARG A 204 -11.15 -2.32 -14.04
N ARG A 205 -12.35 -2.43 -13.48
CA ARG A 205 -12.69 -3.57 -12.61
C ARG A 205 -12.70 -4.86 -13.45
N VAL A 206 -12.20 -5.92 -12.83
CA VAL A 206 -12.44 -7.27 -13.35
C VAL A 206 -13.82 -7.72 -12.88
N GLU A 207 -14.72 -7.98 -13.82
CA GLU A 207 -16.02 -8.57 -13.48
C GLU A 207 -15.81 -10.00 -12.94
N ALA A 208 -16.48 -10.32 -11.84
CA ALA A 208 -16.55 -11.71 -11.42
C ALA A 208 -17.18 -12.52 -12.55
N ALA A 209 -16.52 -13.61 -12.99
CA ALA A 209 -17.09 -14.48 -13.99
C ALA A 209 -18.49 -14.90 -13.50
N SER A 210 -19.55 -14.50 -14.23
CA SER A 210 -20.91 -14.91 -13.92
C SER A 210 -20.94 -16.42 -13.87
N ALA A 211 -21.38 -16.99 -12.73
CA ALA A 211 -21.59 -18.44 -12.65
C ALA A 211 -22.53 -18.87 -13.78
N PRO A 212 -22.23 -19.95 -14.51
CA PRO A 212 -23.13 -20.43 -15.56
C PRO A 212 -24.49 -20.70 -14.93
N GLU A 213 -25.52 -20.05 -15.46
CA GLU A 213 -26.90 -20.35 -15.10
C GLU A 213 -27.16 -21.82 -15.37
N GLY A 214 -27.37 -22.62 -14.31
CA GLY A 214 -27.64 -24.07 -14.35
C GLY A 214 -29.10 -24.40 -14.66
#